data_7f1d3e38a1cfc3eb184c538f4cf7de62
#
_entry.id   7f1d3e38a1cfc3eb184c538f4cf7de62
#
_cell.length_a   1.000
_cell.length_b   1.000
_cell.length_c   1.000
_cell.angle_alpha   90.00
_cell.angle_beta   90.00
_cell.angle_gamma   90.00
#
_symmetry.space_group_name_H-M   'P 1'
#
loop_
_entity.id
_entity.type
_entity.pdbx_description
1 polymer ?
#
loop_
_entity_poly.entity_id
_entity_poly.type
_entity_poly.pdbx_seq_one_letter_code
_entity_poly.pdbx_strand_id
1 'polypeptide(L)'
;AASDVYKRQNQRPEMWKLYNSRINKGESIRVFPISNWTETDIWQYIKRENIDIVPLYFADKRPVVERDGMLIMVDDDRFKLREGEKIEYKNVRFRTLGCYPLTGGVESNATTLDEIIDETLSAVSSERTTRVIDNEAAGSMERRKREGYF
;
A
#
# COMPACT_ATOMS: atom_id res chain seq x y z
N ALA A 1 -16.80 -13.34 -13.57
CA ALA A 1 -17.85 -12.83 -12.67
C ALA A 1 -17.52 -11.44 -12.11
N ALA A 2 -16.30 -11.15 -11.65
CA ALA A 2 -15.93 -9.80 -11.17
C ALA A 2 -15.94 -8.73 -12.28
N SER A 3 -15.53 -9.09 -13.49
CA SER A 3 -15.51 -8.17 -14.65
C SER A 3 -16.89 -7.67 -15.07
N ASP A 4 -17.95 -8.45 -14.85
CA ASP A 4 -19.31 -8.06 -15.23
C ASP A 4 -19.95 -7.07 -14.26
N VAL A 5 -19.52 -7.07 -12.99
CA VAL A 5 -19.97 -6.09 -12.00
C VAL A 5 -19.44 -4.70 -12.34
N TYR A 6 -18.18 -4.59 -12.77
CA TYR A 6 -17.58 -3.31 -13.14
C TYR A 6 -18.16 -2.71 -14.44
N LYS A 7 -18.60 -3.53 -15.39
CA LYS A 7 -19.23 -3.07 -16.64
C LYS A 7 -20.60 -2.41 -16.44
N ARG A 8 -21.26 -2.69 -15.30
CA ARG A 8 -22.58 -2.13 -14.98
C ARG A 8 -22.52 -0.86 -14.13
N GLN A 9 -21.33 -0.40 -13.78
CA GLN A 9 -21.14 0.79 -12.95
C GLN A 9 -20.90 2.02 -13.82
N ASN A 10 -21.69 3.05 -13.62
CA ASN A 10 -21.37 4.38 -14.12
C ASN A 10 -20.27 4.97 -13.24
N GLN A 11 -19.05 5.06 -13.75
CA GLN A 11 -17.95 5.64 -13.03
C GLN A 11 -17.99 7.17 -13.14
N ARG A 12 -17.89 7.83 -12.00
CA ARG A 12 -17.79 9.28 -11.89
C ARG A 12 -16.39 9.64 -11.46
N PRO A 13 -15.52 10.15 -12.34
CA PRO A 13 -14.09 10.29 -12.06
C PRO A 13 -13.77 11.27 -10.97
N GLU A 14 -14.60 12.32 -10.74
CA GLU A 14 -14.29 13.37 -9.77
C GLU A 14 -15.55 13.87 -9.08
N MET A 15 -15.70 13.52 -7.80
CA MET A 15 -16.88 13.90 -7.01
C MET A 15 -16.97 15.40 -6.70
N TRP A 16 -15.84 16.10 -6.51
CA TRP A 16 -15.84 17.54 -6.21
C TRP A 16 -16.30 18.42 -7.36
N LYS A 17 -16.33 17.89 -8.58
CA LYS A 17 -16.94 18.57 -9.74
C LYS A 17 -18.41 18.22 -9.94
N LEU A 18 -18.95 17.31 -9.14
CA LEU A 18 -20.32 16.85 -9.19
C LEU A 18 -21.09 17.42 -8.00
N TYR A 19 -21.93 18.42 -8.24
CA TYR A 19 -22.81 19.00 -7.21
C TYR A 19 -23.94 18.09 -6.76
N ASN A 20 -24.11 16.95 -7.41
CA ASN A 20 -25.20 16.03 -7.13
C ASN A 20 -24.68 14.61 -6.88
N SER A 21 -24.63 14.23 -5.61
CA SER A 21 -24.38 12.86 -5.15
C SER A 21 -25.67 12.06 -4.94
N ARG A 22 -26.80 12.52 -5.50
CA ARG A 22 -28.11 11.88 -5.35
C ARG A 22 -28.06 10.46 -5.89
N ILE A 23 -28.57 9.52 -5.10
CA ILE A 23 -28.78 8.12 -5.45
C ILE A 23 -30.28 7.82 -5.46
N ASN A 24 -30.69 6.91 -6.32
CA ASN A 24 -32.06 6.40 -6.34
C ASN A 24 -32.20 5.22 -5.40
N LYS A 25 -33.45 4.85 -5.10
CA LYS A 25 -33.76 3.67 -4.26
C LYS A 25 -33.15 2.41 -4.92
N GLY A 26 -32.35 1.67 -4.15
CA GLY A 26 -31.66 0.45 -4.61
C GLY A 26 -30.30 0.69 -5.27
N GLU A 27 -29.86 1.94 -5.42
CA GLU A 27 -28.51 2.28 -5.86
C GLU A 27 -27.56 2.49 -4.66
N SER A 28 -26.26 2.39 -4.90
CA SER A 28 -25.23 2.74 -3.95
C SER A 28 -24.12 3.53 -4.62
N ILE A 29 -23.45 4.40 -3.86
CA ILE A 29 -22.25 5.12 -4.32
C ILE A 29 -21.05 4.63 -3.53
N ARG A 30 -19.98 4.27 -4.24
CA ARG A 30 -18.66 4.01 -3.67
C ARG A 30 -17.79 5.22 -3.93
N VAL A 31 -17.28 5.81 -2.84
CA VAL A 31 -16.43 6.99 -2.89
C VAL A 31 -15.01 6.62 -2.51
N PHE A 32 -14.05 7.02 -3.32
CA PHE A 32 -12.62 6.82 -3.11
C PHE A 32 -11.94 8.19 -2.93
N PRO A 33 -12.01 8.79 -1.76
CA PRO A 33 -11.65 10.21 -1.56
C PRO A 33 -10.17 10.50 -1.79
N ILE A 34 -9.31 9.52 -1.65
CA ILE A 34 -7.85 9.65 -1.83
C ILE A 34 -7.33 8.99 -3.11
N SER A 35 -8.21 8.68 -4.07
CA SER A 35 -7.83 7.92 -5.27
C SER A 35 -6.79 8.61 -6.16
N ASN A 36 -6.71 9.93 -6.10
CA ASN A 36 -5.76 10.75 -6.84
C ASN A 36 -4.58 11.26 -5.99
N TRP A 37 -4.50 10.84 -4.72
CA TRP A 37 -3.38 11.18 -3.86
C TRP A 37 -2.19 10.28 -4.13
N THR A 38 -1.00 10.86 -4.04
CA THR A 38 0.26 10.12 -4.02
C THR A 38 0.55 9.59 -2.61
N GLU A 39 1.51 8.68 -2.50
CA GLU A 39 2.01 8.21 -1.19
C GLU A 39 2.50 9.39 -0.34
N THR A 40 3.24 10.31 -0.96
CA THR A 40 3.74 11.51 -0.30
C THR A 40 2.63 12.41 0.24
N ASP A 41 1.55 12.60 -0.54
CA ASP A 41 0.40 13.40 -0.10
C ASP A 41 -0.24 12.80 1.17
N ILE A 42 -0.33 11.47 1.23
CA ILE A 42 -0.88 10.76 2.39
C ILE A 42 0.00 11.00 3.63
N TRP A 43 1.33 10.83 3.51
CA TRP A 43 2.24 11.04 4.62
C TRP A 43 2.25 12.49 5.11
N GLN A 44 2.23 13.45 4.20
CA GLN A 44 2.13 14.87 4.54
C GLN A 44 0.81 15.19 5.25
N TYR A 45 -0.28 14.60 4.79
CA TYR A 45 -1.59 14.77 5.44
C TYR A 45 -1.60 14.19 6.85
N ILE A 46 -1.08 12.98 7.04
CA ILE A 46 -0.96 12.32 8.35
C ILE A 46 -0.17 13.21 9.31
N LYS A 47 0.96 13.77 8.85
CA LYS A 47 1.79 14.67 9.65
C LYS A 47 1.06 15.97 9.99
N ARG A 48 0.41 16.61 9.01
CA ARG A 48 -0.30 17.88 9.20
C ARG A 48 -1.46 17.76 10.19
N GLU A 49 -2.22 16.70 10.09
CA GLU A 49 -3.41 16.47 10.93
C GLU A 49 -3.06 15.72 12.24
N ASN A 50 -1.77 15.40 12.46
CA ASN A 50 -1.29 14.66 13.63
C ASN A 50 -2.08 13.36 13.88
N ILE A 51 -2.22 12.55 12.81
CA ILE A 51 -2.96 11.30 12.85
C ILE A 51 -2.09 10.19 13.42
N ASP A 52 -2.60 9.49 14.42
CA ASP A 52 -1.93 8.29 14.96
C ASP A 52 -1.94 7.16 13.93
N ILE A 53 -0.78 6.55 13.72
CA ILE A 53 -0.62 5.45 12.78
C ILE A 53 -0.03 4.21 13.46
N VAL A 54 -0.21 3.07 12.80
CA VAL A 54 0.29 1.78 13.30
C VAL A 54 1.82 1.78 13.33
N PRO A 55 2.45 1.29 14.43
CA PRO A 55 3.92 1.26 14.58
C PRO A 55 4.67 0.49 13.48
N LEU A 56 4.00 -0.39 12.74
CA LEU A 56 4.59 -1.14 11.62
C LEU A 56 5.05 -0.26 10.45
N TYR A 57 4.54 0.97 10.35
CA TYR A 57 4.99 1.93 9.36
C TYR A 57 6.35 2.54 9.68
N PHE A 58 6.78 2.49 10.94
CA PHE A 58 8.10 2.96 11.36
C PHE A 58 9.11 1.81 11.35
N ALA A 59 10.37 2.15 11.06
CA ALA A 59 11.45 1.19 11.08
C ALA A 59 11.72 0.69 12.51
N ASP A 60 11.88 -0.61 12.62
CA ASP A 60 12.22 -1.28 13.86
C ASP A 60 12.98 -2.58 13.55
N LYS A 61 13.73 -3.08 14.52
CA LYS A 61 14.47 -4.33 14.39
C LYS A 61 13.51 -5.52 14.47
N ARG A 62 13.23 -6.12 13.32
CA ARG A 62 12.25 -7.20 13.18
C ARG A 62 12.88 -8.49 12.67
N PRO A 63 12.39 -9.66 13.13
CA PRO A 63 12.77 -10.94 12.54
C PRO A 63 12.15 -11.06 11.14
N VAL A 64 12.98 -11.26 10.13
CA VAL A 64 12.59 -11.37 8.75
C VAL A 64 13.26 -12.56 8.07
N VAL A 65 12.61 -13.05 7.01
CA VAL A 65 13.16 -14.03 6.09
C VAL A 65 13.12 -13.41 4.70
N GLU A 66 14.20 -13.56 3.97
CA GLU A 66 14.25 -13.18 2.56
C GLU A 66 13.67 -14.32 1.71
N ARG A 67 12.62 -14.00 0.97
CA ARG A 67 11.93 -14.94 0.08
C ARG A 67 11.58 -14.24 -1.23
N ASP A 68 12.10 -14.77 -2.33
CA ASP A 68 11.86 -14.23 -3.68
C ASP A 68 12.19 -12.72 -3.79
N GLY A 69 13.28 -12.28 -3.11
CA GLY A 69 13.72 -10.89 -3.07
C GLY A 69 12.89 -9.97 -2.16
N MET A 70 12.02 -10.52 -1.33
CA MET A 70 11.19 -9.78 -0.39
C MET A 70 11.49 -10.15 1.05
N LEU A 71 11.45 -9.15 1.94
CA LEU A 71 11.59 -9.36 3.38
C LEU A 71 10.22 -9.64 4.00
N ILE A 72 10.01 -10.88 4.39
CA ILE A 72 8.76 -11.29 5.05
C ILE A 72 9.01 -11.37 6.54
N MET A 73 8.21 -10.65 7.33
CA MET A 73 8.32 -10.68 8.78
C MET A 73 7.86 -12.04 9.31
N VAL A 74 8.64 -12.59 10.24
CA VAL A 74 8.29 -13.79 11.00
C VAL A 74 7.61 -13.36 12.28
N ASP A 75 6.28 -13.44 12.30
CA ASP A 75 5.46 -12.91 13.39
C ASP A 75 5.29 -13.93 14.52
N ASP A 76 5.04 -15.18 14.17
CA ASP A 76 4.81 -16.27 15.14
C ASP A 76 5.20 -17.66 14.59
N ASP A 77 5.00 -18.68 15.43
CA ASP A 77 5.34 -20.08 15.15
C ASP A 77 4.54 -20.72 13.99
N ARG A 78 3.48 -20.05 13.50
CA ARG A 78 2.71 -20.52 12.34
C ARG A 78 3.45 -20.28 11.03
N PHE A 79 4.46 -19.40 11.03
CA PHE A 79 5.29 -19.16 9.87
C PHE A 79 6.23 -20.34 9.64
N LYS A 80 6.03 -21.05 8.53
CA LYS A 80 6.87 -22.20 8.16
C LYS A 80 8.03 -21.73 7.29
N LEU A 81 9.25 -21.93 7.80
CA LEU A 81 10.47 -21.73 7.03
C LEU A 81 10.58 -22.79 5.92
N ARG A 82 11.05 -22.37 4.74
CA ARG A 82 11.45 -23.28 3.68
C ARG A 82 12.86 -23.80 3.95
N GLU A 83 13.22 -24.89 3.26
CA GLU A 83 14.58 -25.44 3.35
C GLU A 83 15.60 -24.39 2.91
N GLY A 84 16.61 -24.15 3.76
CA GLY A 84 17.66 -23.15 3.53
C GLY A 84 17.34 -21.71 3.96
N GLU A 85 16.10 -21.39 4.33
CA GLU A 85 15.76 -20.07 4.87
C GLU A 85 16.28 -19.88 6.29
N LYS A 86 16.76 -18.67 6.59
CA LYS A 86 17.22 -18.28 7.93
C LYS A 86 16.51 -17.01 8.37
N ILE A 87 16.16 -16.95 9.65
CA ILE A 87 15.62 -15.75 10.26
C ILE A 87 16.78 -14.79 10.51
N GLU A 88 16.69 -13.59 9.98
CA GLU A 88 17.61 -12.49 10.22
C GLU A 88 16.88 -11.35 10.91
N TYR A 89 17.60 -10.59 11.73
CA TYR A 89 17.05 -9.39 12.38
C TYR A 89 17.54 -8.17 11.63
N LYS A 90 16.62 -7.50 10.92
CA LYS A 90 16.91 -6.30 10.13
C LYS A 90 16.02 -5.14 10.57
N ASN A 91 16.49 -3.90 10.36
CA ASN A 91 15.64 -2.73 10.51
C ASN A 91 14.71 -2.65 9.32
N VAL A 92 13.42 -2.88 9.57
CA VAL A 92 12.40 -3.01 8.52
C VAL A 92 11.17 -2.20 8.91
N ARG A 93 10.60 -1.50 7.94
CA ARG A 93 9.27 -0.91 8.00
C ARG A 93 8.39 -1.44 6.88
N PHE A 94 7.09 -1.24 7.02
CA PHE A 94 6.13 -1.56 5.97
C PHE A 94 5.68 -0.26 5.31
N ARG A 95 5.73 -0.20 3.97
CA ARG A 95 5.17 0.93 3.20
C ARG A 95 3.66 0.82 3.06
N THR A 96 3.16 -0.41 2.94
CA THR A 96 1.74 -0.73 2.95
C THR A 96 1.49 -1.91 3.86
N LEU A 97 0.37 -1.91 4.57
CA LEU A 97 -0.09 -3.05 5.34
C LEU A 97 -1.14 -3.80 4.54
N GLY A 98 -0.93 -5.09 4.39
CA GLY A 98 -1.82 -6.01 3.69
C GLY A 98 -2.03 -7.29 4.47
N CYS A 99 -2.35 -8.37 3.77
CA CYS A 99 -2.50 -9.69 4.41
C CYS A 99 -1.14 -10.29 4.76
N TYR A 100 -0.94 -10.65 5.99
CA TYR A 100 0.17 -11.47 6.43
C TYR A 100 -0.01 -12.92 5.94
N PRO A 101 0.99 -13.62 5.42
CA PRO A 101 2.40 -13.23 5.22
C PRO A 101 2.72 -12.68 3.81
N LEU A 102 1.74 -12.11 3.12
CA LEU A 102 1.87 -11.66 1.72
C LEU A 102 2.41 -10.23 1.57
N THR A 103 2.65 -9.56 2.69
CA THR A 103 3.18 -8.20 2.69
C THR A 103 4.66 -8.22 3.03
N GLY A 104 5.49 -7.78 2.08
CA GLY A 104 6.91 -7.61 2.29
C GLY A 104 7.23 -6.28 2.97
N GLY A 105 8.27 -6.29 3.81
CA GLY A 105 8.86 -5.08 4.39
C GLY A 105 9.97 -4.53 3.49
N VAL A 106 10.39 -3.32 3.78
CA VAL A 106 11.57 -2.67 3.19
C VAL A 106 12.59 -2.37 4.28
N GLU A 107 13.86 -2.56 3.99
CA GLU A 107 14.93 -2.10 4.88
C GLU A 107 14.88 -0.58 4.95
N SER A 108 14.85 -0.06 6.16
CA SER A 108 14.75 1.37 6.41
C SER A 108 15.21 1.69 7.82
N ASN A 109 15.67 2.91 8.01
CA ASN A 109 15.97 3.46 9.33
C ASN A 109 14.99 4.60 9.72
N ALA A 110 13.94 4.81 8.95
CA ALA A 110 12.95 5.86 9.18
C ALA A 110 12.09 5.53 10.41
N THR A 111 12.34 6.22 11.51
CA THR A 111 11.64 6.06 12.79
C THR A 111 10.65 7.18 13.06
N THR A 112 10.66 8.22 12.24
CA THR A 112 9.78 9.41 12.34
C THR A 112 9.02 9.64 11.03
N LEU A 113 7.92 10.41 11.09
CA LEU A 113 7.15 10.76 9.89
C LEU A 113 7.96 11.59 8.90
N ASP A 114 8.86 12.45 9.39
CA ASP A 114 9.73 13.27 8.53
C ASP A 114 10.68 12.39 7.72
N GLU A 115 11.33 11.43 8.38
CA GLU A 115 12.22 10.48 7.72
C GLU A 115 11.47 9.61 6.70
N ILE A 116 10.22 9.21 6.99
CA ILE A 116 9.37 8.47 6.04
C ILE A 116 9.05 9.34 4.82
N ILE A 117 8.74 10.62 5.00
CA ILE A 117 8.44 11.55 3.91
C ILE A 117 9.69 11.72 3.03
N ASP A 118 10.86 11.96 3.63
CA ASP A 118 12.12 12.13 2.90
C ASP A 118 12.50 10.87 2.12
N GLU A 119 12.33 9.70 2.73
CA GLU A 119 12.55 8.42 2.07
C GLU A 119 11.57 8.21 0.91
N THR A 120 10.29 8.57 1.09
CA THR A 120 9.27 8.44 0.06
C THR A 120 9.55 9.37 -1.13
N LEU A 121 9.99 10.59 -0.88
CA LEU A 121 10.39 11.54 -1.92
C LEU A 121 11.60 11.06 -2.71
N SER A 122 12.52 10.35 -2.05
CA SER A 122 13.74 9.80 -2.66
C SER A 122 13.49 8.47 -3.38
N ALA A 123 12.37 7.80 -3.11
CA ALA A 123 12.10 6.49 -3.66
C ALA A 123 11.74 6.53 -5.15
N VAL A 124 12.46 5.73 -5.94
CA VAL A 124 12.21 5.57 -7.39
C VAL A 124 11.12 4.52 -7.65
N SER A 125 10.89 3.62 -6.69
CA SER A 125 9.96 2.50 -6.83
C SER A 125 8.63 2.76 -6.11
N SER A 126 7.55 2.27 -6.72
CA SER A 126 6.21 2.31 -6.12
C SER A 126 6.12 1.47 -4.84
N GLU A 127 5.23 1.88 -3.92
CA GLU A 127 4.93 1.15 -2.67
C GLU A 127 4.52 -0.33 -2.89
N ARG A 128 3.97 -0.64 -4.06
CA ARG A 128 3.43 -1.98 -4.36
C ARG A 128 4.47 -3.00 -4.77
N THR A 129 5.70 -2.60 -5.04
CA THR A 129 6.78 -3.52 -5.39
C THR A 129 7.13 -4.52 -4.27
N THR A 130 6.67 -4.26 -3.05
CA THR A 130 6.90 -5.13 -1.88
C THR A 130 5.80 -6.17 -1.65
N ARG A 131 4.79 -6.25 -2.51
CA ARG A 131 3.75 -7.28 -2.41
C ARG A 131 4.15 -8.54 -3.17
N VAL A 132 4.06 -9.69 -2.50
CA VAL A 132 4.37 -11.01 -3.09
C VAL A 132 3.54 -11.30 -4.35
N ILE A 133 2.31 -10.76 -4.41
CA ILE A 133 1.36 -11.02 -5.51
C ILE A 133 1.53 -10.03 -6.67
N ASP A 134 2.10 -8.86 -6.43
CA ASP A 134 2.20 -7.78 -7.42
C ASP A 134 3.62 -7.73 -8.03
N ASN A 135 4.07 -8.79 -8.64
CA ASN A 135 5.32 -8.84 -9.44
C ASN A 135 5.17 -8.04 -10.77
N GLU A 136 4.40 -6.96 -10.74
CA GLU A 136 4.21 -6.12 -11.92
C GLU A 136 5.27 -5.01 -11.99
N ALA A 137 5.64 -4.64 -13.22
CA ALA A 137 6.63 -3.58 -13.48
C ALA A 137 6.24 -2.26 -12.78
N ALA A 138 7.24 -1.53 -12.28
CA ALA A 138 7.05 -0.22 -11.67
C ALA A 138 6.18 0.68 -12.56
N GLY A 139 5.17 1.33 -11.98
CA GLY A 139 4.26 2.22 -12.69
C GLY A 139 3.07 1.55 -13.38
N SER A 140 2.87 0.23 -13.21
CA SER A 140 1.73 -0.47 -13.83
C SER A 140 0.38 0.07 -13.35
N MET A 141 0.27 0.49 -12.09
CA MET A 141 -0.95 1.07 -11.53
C MET A 141 -1.25 2.47 -12.07
N GLU A 142 -0.22 3.31 -12.22
CA GLU A 142 -0.35 4.64 -12.83
C GLU A 142 -0.78 4.51 -14.28
N ARG A 143 -0.25 3.51 -14.99
CA ARG A 143 -0.68 3.21 -16.35
C ARG A 143 -2.13 2.75 -16.39
N ARG A 144 -2.55 1.84 -15.50
CA ARG A 144 -3.95 1.39 -15.38
C ARG A 144 -4.89 2.54 -15.02
N LYS A 145 -4.46 3.46 -14.14
CA LYS A 145 -5.23 4.68 -13.83
C LYS A 145 -5.45 5.55 -15.06
N ARG A 146 -4.40 5.74 -15.89
CA ARG A 146 -4.51 6.50 -17.17
C ARG A 146 -5.41 5.81 -18.19
N GLU A 147 -5.45 4.49 -18.19
CA GLU A 147 -6.29 3.67 -19.06
C GLU A 147 -7.74 3.56 -18.57
N GLY A 148 -8.08 4.15 -17.43
CA GLY A 148 -9.45 4.18 -16.90
C GLY A 148 -9.92 2.86 -16.27
N TYR A 149 -9.01 2.04 -15.79
CA TYR A 149 -9.31 0.76 -15.13
C TYR A 149 -9.63 0.93 -13.64
N PHE A 150 -10.69 1.66 -13.31
CA PHE A 150 -11.25 1.72 -11.95
C PHE A 150 -12.76 1.63 -11.95
#